data_541cc6dac966589f381c76c0a878bb82
#
_entry.id   541cc6dac966589f381c76c0a878bb82
#
_cell.length_a   1.000
_cell.length_b   1.000
_cell.length_c   1.000
_cell.angle_alpha   90.00
_cell.angle_beta   90.00
_cell.angle_gamma   90.00
#
_symmetry.space_group_name_H-M   'P 1'
#
loop_
_entity.id
_entity.type
_entity.pdbx_description
1 polymer ?
#
loop_
_entity_poly.entity_id
_entity_poly.type
_entity_poly.pdbx_seq_one_letter_code
_entity_poly.pdbx_strand_id
1 'polypeptide(L)'
;IAGREEARLIYSGVAHSTYDETNKRLVIDIGGGSTELIIGRGYDTFQTESLHMGCVNMGQQFFEDGKIKSKRMRKATLFAMQELESISNLYKSVGWDYALGSSGTILAIRDIVQSQGWCDSGITASALVRLTELLIAIGDSEALNLEGLSERRKPVFASGTAILLAIFEALGLGKMNVSDGALREGLLYDLIGRTHNEDIRDKTI
;
A
#
# COMPACT_ATOMS: atom_id res chain seq x y z
N ILE A 1 10.16 -7.30 -13.36
CA ILE A 1 10.70 -7.95 -12.12
C ILE A 1 9.62 -8.93 -11.67
N ALA A 2 9.99 -10.13 -11.21
CA ALA A 2 9.01 -11.05 -10.66
C ALA A 2 8.44 -10.46 -9.35
N GLY A 3 7.13 -10.59 -9.10
CA GLY A 3 6.45 -9.91 -7.99
C GLY A 3 7.08 -10.16 -6.61
N ARG A 4 7.61 -11.37 -6.35
CA ARG A 4 8.33 -11.65 -5.10
C ARG A 4 9.67 -10.90 -4.97
N GLU A 5 10.37 -10.68 -6.07
CA GLU A 5 11.61 -9.88 -6.07
C GLU A 5 11.30 -8.39 -5.89
N GLU A 6 10.22 -7.92 -6.47
CA GLU A 6 9.72 -6.56 -6.23
C GLU A 6 9.38 -6.37 -4.74
N ALA A 7 8.64 -7.29 -4.14
CA ALA A 7 8.31 -7.27 -2.73
C ALA A 7 9.57 -7.27 -1.84
N ARG A 8 10.59 -8.06 -2.17
CA ARG A 8 11.87 -8.08 -1.46
C ARG A 8 12.57 -6.71 -1.49
N LEU A 9 12.62 -6.09 -2.67
CA LEU A 9 13.25 -4.79 -2.85
C LEU A 9 12.49 -3.68 -2.10
N ILE A 10 11.16 -3.69 -2.16
CA ILE A 10 10.31 -2.77 -1.39
C ILE A 10 10.60 -2.92 0.11
N TYR A 11 10.61 -4.15 0.61
CA TYR A 11 10.89 -4.41 2.02
C TYR A 11 12.30 -3.92 2.43
N SER A 12 13.31 -4.16 1.60
CA SER A 12 14.66 -3.65 1.82
C SER A 12 14.70 -2.12 1.93
N GLY A 13 14.01 -1.41 1.03
CA GLY A 13 13.91 0.06 1.07
C GLY A 13 13.24 0.56 2.36
N VAL A 14 12.14 -0.07 2.77
CA VAL A 14 11.44 0.26 4.01
C VAL A 14 12.31 -0.07 5.22
N ALA A 15 13.00 -1.22 5.23
CA ALA A 15 13.85 -1.65 6.34
C ALA A 15 15.02 -0.70 6.59
N HIS A 16 15.60 -0.12 5.54
CA HIS A 16 16.67 0.87 5.69
C HIS A 16 16.16 2.23 6.18
N SER A 17 14.95 2.62 5.79
CA SER A 17 14.37 3.92 6.21
C SER A 17 13.76 3.88 7.62
N THR A 18 13.32 2.72 8.08
CA THR A 18 12.66 2.51 9.37
C THR A 18 13.26 1.28 10.07
N TYR A 19 14.52 1.40 10.50
CA TYR A 19 15.22 0.29 11.12
C TYR A 19 14.60 -0.10 12.47
N ASP A 20 14.14 -1.33 12.57
CA ASP A 20 13.58 -1.92 13.79
C ASP A 20 13.84 -3.44 13.79
N GLU A 21 14.72 -3.89 14.67
CA GLU A 21 15.05 -5.31 14.81
C GLU A 21 14.11 -6.08 15.74
N THR A 22 13.29 -5.39 16.51
CA THR A 22 12.51 -6.01 17.57
C THR A 22 11.11 -6.39 17.14
N ASN A 23 10.45 -5.51 16.40
CA ASN A 23 9.05 -5.67 16.06
C ASN A 23 8.87 -6.22 14.66
N LYS A 24 7.86 -7.09 14.48
CA LYS A 24 7.39 -7.50 13.17
C LYS A 24 6.56 -6.38 12.53
N ARG A 25 6.85 -6.08 11.28
CA ARG A 25 6.10 -5.09 10.52
C ARG A 25 5.39 -5.73 9.33
N LEU A 26 4.18 -5.29 9.05
CA LEU A 26 3.49 -5.54 7.81
C LEU A 26 3.73 -4.35 6.88
N VAL A 27 4.43 -4.56 5.77
CA VAL A 27 4.64 -3.55 4.72
C VAL A 27 3.62 -3.75 3.62
N ILE A 28 3.00 -2.66 3.17
CA ILE A 28 1.99 -2.63 2.12
C ILE A 28 2.44 -1.60 1.08
N ASP A 29 2.54 -2.03 -0.18
CA ASP A 29 2.83 -1.15 -1.32
C ASP A 29 1.75 -1.31 -2.40
N ILE A 30 1.06 -0.23 -2.75
CA ILE A 30 0.05 -0.23 -3.80
C ILE A 30 0.66 0.36 -5.06
N GLY A 31 1.09 -0.53 -5.95
CA GLY A 31 1.62 -0.19 -7.26
C GLY A 31 0.55 0.07 -8.32
N GLY A 32 0.97 0.24 -9.57
CA GLY A 32 0.06 0.43 -10.69
C GLY A 32 -0.69 -0.84 -11.09
N GLY A 33 0.01 -1.97 -11.18
CA GLY A 33 -0.50 -3.27 -11.62
C GLY A 33 -0.70 -4.28 -10.49
N SER A 34 0.04 -4.14 -9.41
CA SER A 34 0.05 -5.08 -8.29
C SER A 34 0.03 -4.37 -6.95
N THR A 35 -0.19 -5.13 -5.89
CA THR A 35 -0.04 -4.71 -4.50
C THR A 35 0.78 -5.75 -3.78
N GLU A 36 1.87 -5.30 -3.18
CA GLU A 36 2.78 -6.12 -2.41
C GLU A 36 2.43 -6.05 -0.92
N LEU A 37 2.39 -7.22 -0.27
CA LEU A 37 2.23 -7.35 1.17
C LEU A 37 3.41 -8.18 1.71
N ILE A 38 4.14 -7.62 2.67
CA ILE A 38 5.32 -8.27 3.23
C ILE A 38 5.28 -8.21 4.75
N ILE A 39 5.45 -9.36 5.42
CA ILE A 39 5.70 -9.41 6.86
C ILE A 39 7.18 -9.73 7.08
N GLY A 40 7.83 -8.91 7.89
CA GLY A 40 9.24 -9.14 8.23
C GLY A 40 9.66 -8.44 9.51
N ARG A 41 10.92 -8.64 9.92
CA ARG A 41 11.56 -8.01 11.07
C ARG A 41 13.04 -7.77 10.76
N GLY A 42 13.59 -6.62 11.15
CA GLY A 42 14.93 -6.23 10.72
C GLY A 42 15.00 -6.21 9.19
N TYR A 43 15.89 -6.98 8.61
CA TYR A 43 16.00 -7.18 7.16
C TYR A 43 15.36 -8.49 6.67
N ASP A 44 14.91 -9.36 7.57
CA ASP A 44 14.35 -10.66 7.22
C ASP A 44 12.89 -10.58 6.87
N THR A 45 12.47 -11.29 5.82
CA THR A 45 11.07 -11.42 5.41
C THR A 45 10.54 -12.80 5.78
N PHE A 46 9.35 -12.85 6.38
CA PHE A 46 8.66 -14.09 6.77
C PHE A 46 7.58 -14.49 5.76
N GLN A 47 6.86 -13.51 5.22
CA GLN A 47 5.85 -13.69 4.18
C GLN A 47 5.98 -12.57 3.16
N THR A 48 5.88 -12.94 1.87
CA THR A 48 5.92 -12.00 0.75
C THR A 48 4.90 -12.42 -0.29
N GLU A 49 3.96 -11.55 -0.60
CA GLU A 49 2.98 -11.78 -1.65
C GLU A 49 2.85 -10.54 -2.54
N SER A 50 2.56 -10.79 -3.81
CA SER A 50 2.23 -9.78 -4.81
C SER A 50 0.88 -10.16 -5.42
N LEU A 51 -0.14 -9.36 -5.18
CA LEU A 51 -1.50 -9.56 -5.64
C LEU A 51 -1.78 -8.75 -6.90
N HIS A 52 -2.57 -9.33 -7.84
CA HIS A 52 -2.91 -8.69 -9.12
C HIS A 52 -3.98 -7.59 -8.98
N MET A 53 -3.81 -6.73 -7.99
CA MET A 53 -4.64 -5.56 -7.75
C MET A 53 -3.77 -4.31 -7.59
N GLY A 54 -3.71 -3.46 -8.61
CA GLY A 54 -2.98 -2.19 -8.58
C GLY A 54 -3.91 -1.03 -8.92
N CYS A 55 -3.48 0.21 -8.59
CA CYS A 55 -4.34 1.37 -8.74
C CYS A 55 -4.65 1.70 -10.21
N VAL A 56 -3.80 1.33 -11.17
CA VAL A 56 -4.03 1.58 -12.61
C VAL A 56 -4.99 0.55 -13.20
N ASN A 57 -4.72 -0.76 -13.04
CA ASN A 57 -5.57 -1.80 -13.61
C ASN A 57 -6.97 -1.79 -12.99
N MET A 58 -7.10 -1.59 -11.68
CA MET A 58 -8.41 -1.43 -11.04
C MET A 58 -9.10 -0.10 -11.41
N GLY A 59 -8.32 0.96 -11.65
CA GLY A 59 -8.84 2.22 -12.19
C GLY A 59 -9.51 2.02 -13.54
N GLN A 60 -8.84 1.34 -14.45
CA GLN A 60 -9.40 0.98 -15.77
C GLN A 60 -10.63 0.07 -15.66
N GLN A 61 -10.61 -0.91 -14.76
CA GLN A 61 -11.70 -1.87 -14.63
C GLN A 61 -12.98 -1.28 -14.00
N PHE A 62 -12.85 -0.40 -13.02
CA PHE A 62 -13.99 0.06 -12.22
C PHE A 62 -14.33 1.56 -12.41
N PHE A 63 -13.35 2.38 -12.87
CA PHE A 63 -13.47 3.84 -12.92
C PHE A 63 -13.01 4.44 -14.26
N GLU A 64 -13.05 3.69 -15.36
CA GLU A 64 -12.54 4.09 -16.68
C GLU A 64 -13.05 5.46 -17.15
N ASP A 65 -14.33 5.77 -16.89
CA ASP A 65 -14.97 7.06 -17.25
C ASP A 65 -14.82 8.14 -16.17
N GLY A 66 -13.95 7.94 -15.17
CA GLY A 66 -13.71 8.86 -14.06
C GLY A 66 -14.84 8.94 -13.02
N LYS A 67 -15.99 8.27 -13.22
CA LYS A 67 -17.13 8.39 -12.29
C LYS A 67 -16.96 7.55 -11.04
N ILE A 68 -16.96 8.22 -9.88
CA ILE A 68 -16.82 7.61 -8.55
C ILE A 68 -18.20 7.43 -7.92
N LYS A 69 -18.84 6.29 -8.19
CA LYS A 69 -20.17 5.96 -7.64
C LYS A 69 -20.04 4.93 -6.51
N SER A 70 -20.92 5.00 -5.50
CA SER A 70 -20.96 4.06 -4.37
C SER A 70 -20.94 2.59 -4.83
N LYS A 71 -21.75 2.25 -5.85
CA LYS A 71 -21.78 0.89 -6.43
C LYS A 71 -20.42 0.46 -7.02
N ARG A 72 -19.67 1.38 -7.64
CA ARG A 72 -18.35 1.11 -8.23
C ARG A 72 -17.28 0.95 -7.15
N MET A 73 -17.26 1.85 -6.16
CA MET A 73 -16.38 1.75 -4.99
C MET A 73 -16.57 0.40 -4.30
N ARG A 74 -17.83 0.03 -4.00
CA ARG A 74 -18.13 -1.27 -3.40
C ARG A 74 -17.65 -2.45 -4.24
N LYS A 75 -17.83 -2.42 -5.57
CA LYS A 75 -17.35 -3.49 -6.46
C LYS A 75 -15.83 -3.58 -6.45
N ALA A 76 -15.12 -2.45 -6.52
CA ALA A 76 -13.66 -2.41 -6.46
C ALA A 76 -13.14 -2.93 -5.12
N THR A 77 -13.73 -2.52 -3.99
CA THR A 77 -13.36 -3.02 -2.66
C THR A 77 -13.61 -4.53 -2.54
N LEU A 78 -14.75 -5.03 -3.01
CA LEU A 78 -15.06 -6.47 -2.98
C LEU A 78 -14.10 -7.28 -3.86
N PHE A 79 -13.72 -6.79 -5.02
CA PHE A 79 -12.71 -7.43 -5.86
C PHE A 79 -11.36 -7.53 -5.12
N ALA A 80 -10.89 -6.44 -4.50
CA ALA A 80 -9.66 -6.45 -3.73
C ALA A 80 -9.75 -7.38 -2.50
N MET A 81 -10.92 -7.48 -1.85
CA MET A 81 -11.12 -8.45 -0.77
C MET A 81 -11.02 -9.90 -1.24
N GLN A 82 -11.52 -10.23 -2.44
CA GLN A 82 -11.39 -11.57 -3.03
C GLN A 82 -9.92 -11.93 -3.29
N GLU A 83 -9.13 -11.00 -3.81
CA GLU A 83 -7.67 -11.20 -3.98
C GLU A 83 -6.98 -11.46 -2.64
N LEU A 84 -7.38 -10.76 -1.58
CA LEU A 84 -6.84 -10.91 -0.23
C LEU A 84 -7.28 -12.20 0.49
N GLU A 85 -8.37 -12.84 0.08
CA GLU A 85 -8.93 -14.01 0.77
C GLU A 85 -7.90 -15.15 0.86
N SER A 86 -7.12 -15.37 -0.21
CA SER A 86 -6.11 -16.44 -0.29
C SER A 86 -4.99 -16.31 0.74
N ILE A 87 -4.69 -15.10 1.20
CA ILE A 87 -3.55 -14.81 2.10
C ILE A 87 -3.95 -14.38 3.51
N SER A 88 -5.16 -13.85 3.70
CA SER A 88 -5.57 -13.17 4.94
C SER A 88 -5.39 -14.05 6.19
N ASN A 89 -5.78 -15.31 6.15
CA ASN A 89 -5.67 -16.23 7.29
C ASN A 89 -4.20 -16.49 7.66
N LEU A 90 -3.35 -16.72 6.64
CA LEU A 90 -1.92 -16.93 6.84
C LEU A 90 -1.27 -15.70 7.45
N TYR A 91 -1.53 -14.51 6.89
CA TYR A 91 -0.97 -13.26 7.38
C TYR A 91 -1.37 -12.97 8.83
N LYS A 92 -2.65 -13.14 9.17
CA LYS A 92 -3.14 -13.01 10.56
C LYS A 92 -2.48 -14.02 11.51
N SER A 93 -2.21 -15.25 11.06
CA SER A 93 -1.56 -16.27 11.89
C SER A 93 -0.08 -15.96 12.17
N VAL A 94 0.64 -15.41 11.18
CA VAL A 94 2.02 -14.93 11.35
C VAL A 94 2.06 -13.70 12.26
N GLY A 95 1.09 -12.81 12.09
CA GLY A 95 0.92 -11.60 12.89
C GLY A 95 2.00 -10.55 12.64
N TRP A 96 1.73 -9.34 13.05
CA TRP A 96 2.63 -8.18 13.01
C TRP A 96 2.34 -7.26 14.21
N ASP A 97 3.32 -6.44 14.58
CA ASP A 97 3.18 -5.50 15.68
C ASP A 97 2.67 -4.13 15.19
N TYR A 98 3.03 -3.76 13.96
CA TYR A 98 2.55 -2.54 13.31
C TYR A 98 2.56 -2.67 11.78
N ALA A 99 1.75 -1.83 11.10
CA ALA A 99 1.69 -1.75 9.65
C ALA A 99 2.35 -0.47 9.12
N LEU A 100 3.07 -0.61 8.00
CA LEU A 100 3.69 0.47 7.24
C LEU A 100 3.18 0.46 5.80
N GLY A 101 2.68 1.59 5.35
CA GLY A 101 2.37 1.79 3.95
C GLY A 101 3.55 2.42 3.21
N SER A 102 3.81 1.96 1.99
CA SER A 102 4.84 2.48 1.10
C SER A 102 4.20 2.64 -0.27
N SER A 103 4.34 3.65 -0.93
CA SER A 103 3.96 3.97 -2.31
C SER A 103 3.38 5.37 -2.42
N GLY A 104 3.46 5.92 -3.61
CA GLY A 104 2.89 7.23 -3.82
C GLY A 104 1.36 7.30 -3.67
N THR A 105 0.64 6.18 -3.83
CA THR A 105 -0.81 6.12 -3.58
C THR A 105 -1.11 6.26 -2.10
N ILE A 106 -0.39 5.52 -1.26
CA ILE A 106 -0.55 5.55 0.19
C ILE A 106 -0.10 6.90 0.77
N LEU A 107 1.02 7.45 0.26
CA LEU A 107 1.47 8.81 0.62
C LEU A 107 0.39 9.86 0.35
N ALA A 108 -0.23 9.84 -0.84
CA ALA A 108 -1.31 10.78 -1.17
C ALA A 108 -2.54 10.61 -0.26
N ILE A 109 -2.91 9.37 0.07
CA ILE A 109 -4.01 9.11 1.01
C ILE A 109 -3.68 9.69 2.39
N ARG A 110 -2.45 9.46 2.92
CA ARG A 110 -1.99 10.02 4.19
C ARG A 110 -2.09 11.55 4.18
N ASP A 111 -1.55 12.19 3.17
CA ASP A 111 -1.50 13.65 3.08
C ASP A 111 -2.91 14.24 3.10
N ILE A 112 -3.84 13.64 2.35
CA ILE A 112 -5.23 14.09 2.30
C ILE A 112 -5.93 13.87 3.65
N VAL A 113 -5.86 12.69 4.26
CA VAL A 113 -6.58 12.45 5.52
C VAL A 113 -6.04 13.30 6.66
N GLN A 114 -4.76 13.67 6.61
CA GLN A 114 -4.15 14.59 7.58
C GLN A 114 -4.52 16.06 7.30
N SER A 115 -4.50 16.52 6.05
CA SER A 115 -4.92 17.89 5.70
C SER A 115 -6.41 18.14 6.03
N GLN A 116 -7.23 17.07 5.98
CA GLN A 116 -8.63 17.14 6.42
C GLN A 116 -8.80 17.07 7.96
N GLY A 117 -7.72 16.92 8.73
CA GLY A 117 -7.78 16.81 10.19
C GLY A 117 -8.47 15.52 10.69
N TRP A 118 -8.48 14.45 9.88
CA TRP A 118 -9.13 13.19 10.25
C TRP A 118 -8.23 12.24 11.05
N CYS A 119 -6.94 12.50 11.05
CA CYS A 119 -5.96 11.84 11.90
C CYS A 119 -4.69 12.69 12.00
N ASP A 120 -3.99 12.60 13.13
CA ASP A 120 -2.77 13.38 13.38
C ASP A 120 -1.53 12.75 12.74
N SER A 121 -1.54 11.42 12.55
CA SER A 121 -0.41 10.69 11.97
C SER A 121 -0.84 9.36 11.36
N GLY A 122 -0.20 8.99 10.24
CA GLY A 122 -0.51 7.76 9.51
C GLY A 122 -1.88 7.82 8.84
N ILE A 123 -2.53 6.67 8.73
CA ILE A 123 -3.86 6.47 8.16
C ILE A 123 -4.65 5.59 9.11
N THR A 124 -5.85 6.01 9.53
CA THR A 124 -6.75 5.21 10.36
C THR A 124 -7.89 4.62 9.54
N ALA A 125 -8.48 3.51 10.01
CA ALA A 125 -9.65 2.92 9.37
C ALA A 125 -10.80 3.92 9.22
N SER A 126 -11.06 4.71 10.27
CA SER A 126 -12.12 5.74 10.24
C SER A 126 -11.83 6.85 9.23
N ALA A 127 -10.56 7.26 9.06
CA ALA A 127 -10.18 8.25 8.07
C ALA A 127 -10.37 7.72 6.63
N LEU A 128 -10.08 6.44 6.38
CA LEU A 128 -10.32 5.79 5.07
C LEU A 128 -11.81 5.72 4.73
N VAL A 129 -12.67 5.42 5.69
CA VAL A 129 -14.11 5.44 5.48
C VAL A 129 -14.58 6.84 5.10
N ARG A 130 -14.17 7.88 5.84
CA ARG A 130 -14.46 9.29 5.53
C ARG A 130 -13.96 9.70 4.14
N LEU A 131 -12.75 9.28 3.78
CA LEU A 131 -12.19 9.55 2.45
C LEU A 131 -13.04 8.89 1.36
N THR A 132 -13.44 7.64 1.56
CA THR A 132 -14.31 6.92 0.62
C THR A 132 -15.66 7.64 0.43
N GLU A 133 -16.28 8.10 1.51
CA GLU A 133 -17.51 8.89 1.46
C GLU A 133 -17.33 10.21 0.73
N LEU A 134 -16.24 10.92 0.97
CA LEU A 134 -15.89 12.16 0.27
C LEU A 134 -15.72 11.93 -1.23
N LEU A 135 -14.98 10.89 -1.64
CA LEU A 135 -14.78 10.56 -3.05
C LEU A 135 -16.10 10.24 -3.75
N ILE A 136 -17.00 9.51 -3.09
CA ILE A 136 -18.35 9.21 -3.61
C ILE A 136 -19.19 10.48 -3.72
N ALA A 137 -19.11 11.40 -2.77
CA ALA A 137 -19.82 12.65 -2.76
C ALA A 137 -19.36 13.59 -3.90
N ILE A 138 -18.05 13.65 -4.17
CA ILE A 138 -17.51 14.40 -5.32
C ILE A 138 -17.94 13.73 -6.63
N GLY A 139 -17.90 12.42 -6.71
CA GLY A 139 -18.48 11.62 -7.78
C GLY A 139 -17.71 11.57 -9.09
N ASP A 140 -16.61 12.30 -9.24
CA ASP A 140 -15.83 12.38 -10.48
C ASP A 140 -14.35 12.59 -10.17
N SER A 141 -13.45 11.80 -10.78
CA SER A 141 -12.00 11.89 -10.57
C SER A 141 -11.42 13.22 -11.03
N GLU A 142 -11.93 13.80 -12.13
CA GLU A 142 -11.47 15.10 -12.64
C GLU A 142 -11.84 16.25 -11.69
N ALA A 143 -12.95 16.09 -10.95
CA ALA A 143 -13.40 17.09 -9.99
C ALA A 143 -12.68 16.99 -8.62
N LEU A 144 -11.79 16.01 -8.42
CA LEU A 144 -11.02 15.89 -7.20
C LEU A 144 -10.05 17.07 -7.05
N ASN A 145 -10.37 17.99 -6.15
CA ASN A 145 -9.51 19.10 -5.78
C ASN A 145 -9.18 18.99 -4.29
N LEU A 146 -8.31 18.04 -3.96
CA LEU A 146 -7.91 17.73 -2.59
C LEU A 146 -6.45 18.14 -2.38
N GLU A 147 -6.19 18.84 -1.29
CA GLU A 147 -4.84 19.24 -0.93
C GLU A 147 -3.93 18.01 -0.76
N GLY A 148 -2.78 18.00 -1.44
CA GLY A 148 -1.87 16.84 -1.50
C GLY A 148 -2.13 15.87 -2.65
N LEU A 149 -3.23 16.00 -3.42
CA LEU A 149 -3.51 15.16 -4.58
C LEU A 149 -2.98 15.81 -5.87
N SER A 150 -1.97 15.22 -6.49
CA SER A 150 -1.48 15.68 -7.79
C SER A 150 -2.42 15.28 -8.93
N GLU A 151 -2.47 16.09 -10.00
CA GLU A 151 -3.28 15.83 -11.22
C GLU A 151 -3.04 14.42 -11.78
N ARG A 152 -1.79 13.99 -11.82
CA ARG A 152 -1.41 12.66 -12.31
C ARG A 152 -2.05 11.51 -11.55
N ARG A 153 -2.40 11.73 -10.28
CA ARG A 153 -2.98 10.68 -9.41
C ARG A 153 -4.50 10.65 -9.40
N LYS A 154 -5.17 11.71 -9.82
CA LYS A 154 -6.64 11.79 -9.84
C LYS A 154 -7.31 10.56 -10.47
N PRO A 155 -6.90 10.09 -11.68
CA PRO A 155 -7.56 8.96 -12.33
C PRO A 155 -7.49 7.63 -11.56
N VAL A 156 -6.44 7.45 -10.74
CA VAL A 156 -6.17 6.18 -10.02
C VAL A 156 -6.42 6.29 -8.52
N PHE A 157 -6.87 7.44 -8.04
CA PHE A 157 -6.97 7.68 -6.60
C PHE A 157 -8.12 6.90 -5.95
N ALA A 158 -9.28 6.83 -6.61
CA ALA A 158 -10.42 6.07 -6.12
C ALA A 158 -10.13 4.56 -6.03
N SER A 159 -9.46 4.00 -7.04
CA SER A 159 -9.05 2.59 -7.04
C SER A 159 -8.02 2.28 -5.97
N GLY A 160 -7.00 3.14 -5.80
CA GLY A 160 -6.02 2.99 -4.73
C GLY A 160 -6.65 3.06 -3.33
N THR A 161 -7.62 3.96 -3.15
CA THR A 161 -8.40 4.05 -1.89
C THR A 161 -9.22 2.79 -1.64
N ALA A 162 -9.88 2.23 -2.68
CA ALA A 162 -10.64 0.99 -2.57
C ALA A 162 -9.75 -0.22 -2.20
N ILE A 163 -8.55 -0.32 -2.77
CA ILE A 163 -7.56 -1.36 -2.43
C ILE A 163 -7.16 -1.23 -0.96
N LEU A 164 -6.79 -0.02 -0.52
CA LEU A 164 -6.34 0.19 0.85
C LEU A 164 -7.46 -0.09 1.86
N LEU A 165 -8.69 0.32 1.56
CA LEU A 165 -9.87 0.02 2.39
C LEU A 165 -10.06 -1.50 2.54
N ALA A 166 -10.00 -2.25 1.43
CA ALA A 166 -10.09 -3.71 1.45
C ALA A 166 -9.00 -4.36 2.31
N ILE A 167 -7.74 -3.87 2.23
CA ILE A 167 -6.64 -4.37 3.05
C ILE A 167 -6.91 -4.12 4.53
N PHE A 168 -7.36 -2.92 4.90
CA PHE A 168 -7.72 -2.61 6.29
C PHE A 168 -8.82 -3.53 6.81
N GLU A 169 -9.88 -3.75 6.05
CA GLU A 169 -10.99 -4.65 6.42
C GLU A 169 -10.53 -6.11 6.49
N ALA A 170 -9.87 -6.61 5.46
CA ALA A 170 -9.46 -8.01 5.36
C ALA A 170 -8.45 -8.41 6.44
N LEU A 171 -7.51 -7.53 6.79
CA LEU A 171 -6.48 -7.80 7.78
C LEU A 171 -6.83 -7.27 9.19
N GLY A 172 -7.90 -6.48 9.33
CA GLY A 172 -8.33 -5.92 10.61
C GLY A 172 -7.41 -4.80 11.11
N LEU A 173 -6.90 -3.96 10.20
CA LEU A 173 -6.02 -2.85 10.56
C LEU A 173 -6.82 -1.70 11.18
N GLY A 174 -6.45 -1.26 12.38
CA GLY A 174 -6.99 -0.03 12.97
C GLY A 174 -6.25 1.22 12.50
N LYS A 175 -4.93 1.11 12.33
CA LYS A 175 -4.03 2.19 11.91
C LYS A 175 -2.84 1.64 11.13
N MET A 176 -2.34 2.43 10.19
CA MET A 176 -1.11 2.19 9.43
C MET A 176 -0.24 3.44 9.44
N ASN A 177 1.03 3.31 9.75
CA ASN A 177 2.02 4.36 9.54
C ASN A 177 2.47 4.37 8.09
N VAL A 178 3.20 5.41 7.66
CA VAL A 178 3.67 5.52 6.28
C VAL A 178 5.18 5.71 6.28
N SER A 179 5.86 4.97 5.41
CA SER A 179 7.30 5.06 5.17
C SER A 179 7.55 5.81 3.86
N ASP A 180 8.56 6.66 3.86
CA ASP A 180 9.07 7.30 2.64
C ASP A 180 10.01 6.36 1.86
N GLY A 181 10.53 5.29 2.48
CA GLY A 181 11.30 4.22 1.81
C GLY A 181 10.40 3.30 1.00
N ALA A 182 10.79 3.04 -0.24
CA ALA A 182 10.04 2.24 -1.20
C ALA A 182 10.99 1.47 -2.14
N LEU A 183 10.45 0.97 -3.26
CA LEU A 183 11.19 0.22 -4.28
C LEU A 183 12.47 0.93 -4.77
N ARG A 184 12.45 2.26 -4.90
CA ARG A 184 13.62 3.03 -5.40
C ARG A 184 14.80 2.94 -4.45
N GLU A 185 14.55 3.12 -3.16
CA GLU A 185 15.54 3.02 -2.11
C GLU A 185 16.07 1.59 -2.01
N GLY A 186 15.18 0.59 -2.10
CA GLY A 186 15.55 -0.82 -2.12
C GLY A 186 16.47 -1.17 -3.29
N LEU A 187 16.18 -0.66 -4.48
CA LEU A 187 17.04 -0.83 -5.67
C LEU A 187 18.42 -0.18 -5.47
N LEU A 188 18.49 1.01 -4.88
CA LEU A 188 19.76 1.67 -4.58
C LEU A 188 20.60 0.85 -3.61
N TYR A 189 20.02 0.34 -2.54
CA TYR A 189 20.73 -0.50 -1.57
C TYR A 189 21.18 -1.83 -2.19
N ASP A 190 20.36 -2.47 -3.00
CA ASP A 190 20.73 -3.70 -3.73
C ASP A 190 21.91 -3.46 -4.69
N LEU A 191 21.90 -2.33 -5.40
CA LEU A 191 23.00 -1.94 -6.29
C LEU A 191 24.29 -1.65 -5.51
N ILE A 192 24.22 -0.92 -4.41
CA ILE A 192 25.36 -0.62 -3.54
C ILE A 192 25.95 -1.91 -2.99
N GLY A 193 25.14 -2.83 -2.49
CA GLY A 193 25.56 -4.14 -1.99
C GLY A 193 26.31 -4.96 -3.06
N ARG A 194 25.81 -4.98 -4.28
CA ARG A 194 26.45 -5.69 -5.40
C ARG A 194 27.79 -5.04 -5.83
N THR A 195 27.90 -3.72 -5.78
CA THR A 195 29.16 -3.01 -6.15
C THR A 195 30.26 -3.17 -5.12
N HIS A 196 29.93 -3.42 -3.86
CA HIS A 196 30.90 -3.63 -2.77
C HIS A 196 31.20 -5.11 -2.51
N ASN A 197 30.81 -6.04 -3.40
CA ASN A 197 30.95 -7.50 -3.23
C ASN A 197 30.30 -8.06 -1.94
N GLU A 198 29.45 -7.30 -1.28
CA GLU A 198 28.60 -7.75 -0.20
C GLU A 198 27.28 -8.20 -0.79
N ASP A 199 27.20 -9.44 -1.25
CA ASP A 199 25.92 -10.01 -1.68
C ASP A 199 25.05 -10.19 -0.43
N ILE A 200 24.09 -9.29 -0.25
CA ILE A 200 23.13 -9.32 0.88
C ILE A 200 22.36 -10.65 0.93
N ARG A 201 22.37 -11.43 -0.17
CA ARG A 201 21.79 -12.77 -0.26
C ARG A 201 22.53 -13.81 0.58
N ASP A 202 23.81 -13.62 0.85
CA ASP A 202 24.62 -14.58 1.64
C ASP A 202 24.40 -14.45 3.16
N LYS A 203 23.62 -13.46 3.62
CA LYS A 203 23.22 -13.32 5.03
C LYS A 203 21.89 -14.00 5.36
N THR A 204 21.30 -14.72 4.39
CA THR A 204 20.03 -15.46 4.56
C THR A 204 20.33 -16.96 4.44
N ILE A 205 21.01 -17.54 5.45
CA ILE A 205 21.06 -18.98 5.72
C ILE A 205 20.52 -19.19 7.14
#